data_882849773e8938461f17b249f7c1d0d8
#
_entry.id   882849773e8938461f17b249f7c1d0d8
#
_cell.length_a   1.000
_cell.length_b   1.000
_cell.length_c   1.000
_cell.angle_alpha   90.00
_cell.angle_beta   90.00
_cell.angle_gamma   90.00
#
_symmetry.space_group_name_H-M   'P 1'
#
loop_
_entity.id
_entity.type
_entity.pdbx_description
1 polymer ?
#
loop_
_entity_poly.entity_id
_entity_poly.type
_entity_poly.pdbx_seq_one_letter_code
_entity_poly.pdbx_strand_id
1 'polypeptide(L)'
;MSVVGFAGLGILEKTEIEMKQKVKLLFLLGIVNCQLSVVNSQEHVVPFSFGDMDHWVVREIHESGIIGGNTKYLYELGPTDTIIGNTAYTNRGGSPWANSNVMAKVAGVVKTNTSVFPERRDDGWCARLETRMESVKVLGLVDIEVVAAGSVFLGTVHEPIKGTKNPQAMLNSGVEFTKKPKALRFDYKVKLAPEKNRIRSTGFSRKSTVAGQDSIAAILFLQKRWEDKNGNIYAKRVGTMVQRYTESSEGWVNDATYPILYGDISKQPEYKPYMRIQVEERYAMNSRGESVPIREVGWAEEDESPTHMVLQFTSSHGGAYIGSPGNTMWIDNVKLIY
;
A
#
# COMPACT_ATOMS: atom_id res chain seq x y z
N MET A 1 3.02 -96.46 1.29
CA MET A 1 2.25 -95.44 0.50
C MET A 1 2.40 -94.13 1.22
N SER A 2 3.00 -93.19 0.50
CA SER A 2 2.85 -91.75 0.50
C SER A 2 3.31 -90.93 1.71
N VAL A 3 4.58 -90.55 1.67
CA VAL A 3 5.15 -89.41 2.40
C VAL A 3 5.65 -88.43 1.37
N VAL A 4 4.76 -87.65 0.75
CA VAL A 4 5.10 -86.53 -0.16
C VAL A 4 3.96 -85.50 -0.06
N GLY A 5 3.93 -84.76 1.01
CA GLY A 5 2.86 -83.74 1.15
C GLY A 5 3.16 -82.57 2.07
N PHE A 6 4.21 -82.61 2.88
CA PHE A 6 4.44 -81.59 3.89
C PHE A 6 5.60 -80.61 3.61
N ALA A 7 6.43 -80.85 2.60
CA ALA A 7 7.59 -79.99 2.29
C ALA A 7 7.25 -78.80 1.39
N GLY A 8 6.15 -78.86 0.60
CA GLY A 8 5.76 -77.79 -0.36
C GLY A 8 5.05 -76.57 0.28
N LEU A 9 4.29 -76.78 1.36
CA LEU A 9 3.53 -75.69 1.99
C LEU A 9 4.44 -74.74 2.80
N GLY A 10 5.50 -75.26 3.45
CA GLY A 10 6.41 -74.42 4.23
C GLY A 10 7.30 -73.50 3.39
N ILE A 11 7.58 -73.86 2.13
CA ILE A 11 8.39 -73.04 1.22
C ILE A 11 7.54 -71.92 0.61
N LEU A 12 6.27 -72.13 0.32
CA LEU A 12 5.36 -71.10 -0.20
C LEU A 12 5.03 -70.05 0.87
N GLU A 13 4.78 -70.44 2.11
CA GLU A 13 4.57 -69.49 3.21
C GLU A 13 5.80 -68.63 3.50
N LYS A 14 7.00 -69.19 3.44
CA LYS A 14 8.27 -68.47 3.71
C LYS A 14 8.54 -67.43 2.60
N THR A 15 8.28 -67.73 1.34
CA THR A 15 8.41 -66.80 0.21
C THR A 15 7.39 -65.68 0.24
N GLU A 16 6.14 -65.95 0.68
CA GLU A 16 5.11 -64.94 0.82
C GLU A 16 5.38 -63.94 1.94
N ILE A 17 5.93 -64.43 3.06
CA ILE A 17 6.35 -63.59 4.21
C ILE A 17 7.55 -62.73 3.82
N GLU A 18 8.55 -63.28 3.13
CA GLU A 18 9.70 -62.47 2.65
C GLU A 18 9.29 -61.43 1.60
N MET A 19 8.35 -61.74 0.73
CA MET A 19 7.84 -60.81 -0.25
C MET A 19 7.03 -59.69 0.40
N LYS A 20 6.18 -60.01 1.41
CA LYS A 20 5.45 -58.99 2.19
C LYS A 20 6.37 -58.08 3.00
N GLN A 21 7.49 -58.62 3.53
CA GLN A 21 8.50 -57.79 4.22
C GLN A 21 9.27 -56.89 3.27
N LYS A 22 9.65 -57.38 2.08
CA LYS A 22 10.30 -56.53 1.04
C LYS A 22 9.40 -55.42 0.51
N VAL A 23 8.11 -55.68 0.33
CA VAL A 23 7.13 -54.68 -0.06
C VAL A 23 6.91 -53.64 1.03
N LYS A 24 6.82 -54.04 2.30
CA LYS A 24 6.77 -53.09 3.43
C LYS A 24 8.01 -52.23 3.51
N LEU A 25 9.21 -52.79 3.29
CA LEU A 25 10.46 -52.05 3.31
C LEU A 25 10.57 -51.07 2.15
N LEU A 26 10.10 -51.44 0.95
CA LEU A 26 10.01 -50.53 -0.20
C LEU A 26 8.99 -49.41 0.01
N PHE A 27 7.85 -49.69 0.68
CA PHE A 27 6.87 -48.64 1.04
C PHE A 27 7.42 -47.69 2.12
N LEU A 28 8.14 -48.18 3.11
CA LEU A 28 8.82 -47.33 4.12
C LEU A 28 9.94 -46.48 3.51
N LEU A 29 10.75 -47.01 2.60
CA LEU A 29 11.75 -46.25 1.85
C LEU A 29 11.17 -45.25 0.89
N GLY A 30 9.99 -45.52 0.29
CA GLY A 30 9.25 -44.60 -0.55
C GLY A 30 8.65 -43.42 0.25
N ILE A 31 8.16 -43.67 1.46
CA ILE A 31 7.63 -42.63 2.35
C ILE A 31 8.75 -41.74 2.91
N VAL A 32 9.90 -42.30 3.24
CA VAL A 32 11.06 -41.54 3.73
C VAL A 32 11.66 -40.64 2.63
N ASN A 33 11.67 -41.10 1.36
CA ASN A 33 12.11 -40.24 0.24
C ASN A 33 11.11 -39.16 -0.16
N CYS A 34 9.82 -39.30 0.17
CA CYS A 34 8.82 -38.27 -0.09
C CYS A 34 8.79 -37.15 0.96
N GLN A 35 9.46 -37.32 2.13
CA GLN A 35 9.54 -36.31 3.19
C GLN A 35 10.83 -35.48 3.14
N LEU A 36 11.74 -35.72 2.22
CA LEU A 36 13.03 -35.01 2.14
C LEU A 36 13.11 -33.94 1.05
N SER A 37 12.00 -33.55 0.48
CA SER A 37 11.96 -32.39 -0.41
C SER A 37 10.98 -31.31 0.08
N VAL A 38 10.92 -31.04 1.36
CA VAL A 38 10.61 -29.69 1.84
C VAL A 38 11.86 -28.88 1.57
N VAL A 39 11.99 -28.40 0.36
CA VAL A 39 12.86 -27.26 0.05
C VAL A 39 12.35 -26.14 0.94
N ASN A 40 13.05 -25.96 2.04
CA ASN A 40 12.89 -24.77 2.88
C ASN A 40 13.39 -23.60 2.01
N SER A 41 12.57 -23.12 1.08
CA SER A 41 12.82 -21.85 0.39
C SER A 41 12.70 -20.79 1.48
N GLN A 42 13.84 -20.47 2.08
CA GLN A 42 13.94 -19.43 3.08
C GLN A 42 13.34 -18.16 2.46
N GLU A 43 12.24 -17.68 3.01
CA GLU A 43 11.59 -16.44 2.57
C GLU A 43 12.64 -15.34 2.57
N HIS A 44 12.87 -14.74 1.40
CA HIS A 44 13.76 -13.60 1.30
C HIS A 44 12.96 -12.32 1.58
N VAL A 45 13.15 -11.78 2.78
CA VAL A 45 12.44 -10.58 3.27
C VAL A 45 13.31 -9.35 3.04
N VAL A 46 12.76 -8.34 2.36
CA VAL A 46 13.45 -7.08 2.07
C VAL A 46 12.64 -5.91 2.64
N PRO A 47 13.13 -5.26 3.72
CA PRO A 47 12.46 -4.07 4.25
C PRO A 47 12.57 -2.89 3.27
N PHE A 48 11.58 -2.02 3.27
CA PHE A 48 11.70 -0.72 2.63
C PHE A 48 12.61 0.20 3.45
N SER A 49 13.37 1.05 2.77
CA SER A 49 14.05 2.16 3.44
C SER A 49 13.03 3.02 4.16
N PHE A 50 13.24 3.32 5.43
CA PHE A 50 12.28 4.02 6.32
C PHE A 50 10.90 3.32 6.43
N GLY A 51 10.83 2.04 6.13
CA GLY A 51 9.59 1.26 6.23
C GLY A 51 9.26 0.79 7.65
N ASP A 52 10.20 0.97 8.59
CA ASP A 52 10.04 0.84 10.04
C ASP A 52 9.33 2.03 10.69
N MET A 53 9.04 3.09 9.93
CA MET A 53 8.35 4.30 10.39
C MET A 53 9.00 5.00 11.61
N ASP A 54 10.25 4.71 11.93
CA ASP A 54 10.94 5.24 13.12
C ASP A 54 11.56 6.62 12.92
N HIS A 55 11.76 7.03 11.65
CA HIS A 55 12.50 8.23 11.31
C HIS A 55 11.64 9.28 10.63
N TRP A 56 11.62 10.50 11.20
CA TRP A 56 10.74 11.58 10.78
C TRP A 56 11.48 12.90 10.63
N VAL A 57 11.22 13.58 9.52
CA VAL A 57 11.53 15.00 9.34
C VAL A 57 10.34 15.80 9.85
N VAL A 58 10.57 16.70 10.80
CA VAL A 58 9.56 17.63 11.33
C VAL A 58 9.69 18.95 10.61
N ARG A 59 8.61 19.43 9.99
CA ARG A 59 8.56 20.73 9.31
C ARG A 59 7.72 21.69 10.12
N GLU A 60 8.31 22.80 10.52
CA GLU A 60 7.63 23.87 11.22
C GLU A 60 7.19 24.94 10.20
N ILE A 61 5.89 25.10 10.03
CA ILE A 61 5.28 26.00 9.04
C ILE A 61 4.49 27.09 9.78
N HIS A 62 4.72 28.34 9.40
CA HIS A 62 3.94 29.47 9.89
C HIS A 62 2.79 29.78 8.93
N GLU A 63 1.56 29.48 9.33
CA GLU A 63 0.37 29.81 8.58
C GLU A 63 0.18 31.34 8.51
N SER A 64 -0.46 31.85 7.44
CA SER A 64 -0.66 33.26 7.25
C SER A 64 -1.48 33.91 8.37
N GLY A 65 -1.12 35.13 8.80
CA GLY A 65 -1.79 35.87 9.87
C GLY A 65 -3.29 36.07 9.64
N ILE A 66 -3.72 36.20 8.37
CA ILE A 66 -5.14 36.31 8.00
C ILE A 66 -6.00 35.11 8.35
N ILE A 67 -5.39 33.93 8.60
CA ILE A 67 -6.05 32.69 9.06
C ILE A 67 -5.65 32.31 10.49
N GLY A 68 -5.07 33.25 11.24
CA GLY A 68 -4.71 33.08 12.65
C GLY A 68 -3.21 33.04 12.94
N GLY A 69 -2.34 32.95 11.94
CA GLY A 69 -0.87 33.02 12.10
C GLY A 69 -0.26 31.89 12.94
N ASN A 70 -0.93 30.74 13.02
CA ASN A 70 -0.48 29.63 13.86
C ASN A 70 0.74 28.92 13.28
N THR A 71 1.65 28.52 14.15
CA THR A 71 2.69 27.55 13.80
C THR A 71 2.08 26.14 13.76
N LYS A 72 2.34 25.42 12.68
CA LYS A 72 1.89 24.05 12.44
C LYS A 72 3.07 23.15 12.11
N TYR A 73 2.91 21.86 12.42
CA TYR A 73 3.92 20.86 12.16
C TYR A 73 3.43 19.88 11.10
N LEU A 74 4.27 19.65 10.10
CA LEU A 74 4.12 18.59 9.12
C LEU A 74 5.22 17.55 9.38
N TYR A 75 4.90 16.29 9.11
CA TYR A 75 5.78 15.17 9.39
C TYR A 75 6.02 14.40 8.09
N GLU A 76 7.27 14.12 7.76
CA GLU A 76 7.66 13.39 6.55
C GLU A 76 8.53 12.20 6.93
N LEU A 77 8.36 11.05 6.26
CA LEU A 77 9.21 9.88 6.47
C LEU A 77 10.57 10.10 5.80
N GLY A 78 11.63 10.06 6.59
CA GLY A 78 13.00 10.31 6.13
C GLY A 78 13.95 10.44 7.30
N PRO A 79 15.24 10.79 7.06
CA PRO A 79 16.21 10.92 8.14
C PRO A 79 15.75 11.99 9.13
N THR A 80 15.83 11.67 10.43
CA THR A 80 15.39 12.57 11.50
C THR A 80 16.04 13.94 11.38
N ASP A 81 15.21 14.97 11.17
CA ASP A 81 15.64 16.37 10.97
C ASP A 81 14.50 17.33 11.33
N THR A 82 14.83 18.61 11.45
CA THR A 82 13.86 19.70 11.64
C THR A 82 14.06 20.77 10.59
N ILE A 83 13.01 21.15 9.88
CA ILE A 83 13.00 22.21 8.88
C ILE A 83 12.10 23.33 9.36
N ILE A 84 12.66 24.51 9.57
CA ILE A 84 11.89 25.69 9.99
C ILE A 84 11.68 26.62 8.79
N GLY A 85 10.42 27.00 8.57
CA GLY A 85 10.04 27.96 7.54
C GLY A 85 9.17 27.37 6.42
N ASN A 86 8.51 28.28 5.70
CA ASN A 86 7.51 27.99 4.68
C ASN A 86 8.15 27.60 3.33
N THR A 87 8.95 26.54 3.34
CA THR A 87 9.63 26.02 2.15
C THR A 87 8.94 24.76 1.63
N ALA A 88 8.90 24.62 0.31
CA ALA A 88 8.45 23.37 -0.31
C ALA A 88 9.32 22.19 0.11
N TYR A 89 8.72 21.03 0.32
CA TYR A 89 9.44 19.82 0.70
C TYR A 89 9.74 18.96 -0.54
N THR A 90 10.91 18.37 -0.52
CA THR A 90 11.29 17.26 -1.38
C THR A 90 11.86 16.14 -0.52
N ASN A 91 11.61 14.87 -0.89
CA ASN A 91 12.08 13.72 -0.13
C ASN A 91 13.58 13.82 0.16
N ARG A 92 13.97 13.59 1.42
CA ARG A 92 15.36 13.70 1.88
C ARG A 92 15.98 12.34 2.15
N GLY A 93 17.29 12.26 2.08
CA GLY A 93 18.08 11.11 2.50
C GLY A 93 17.78 9.82 1.75
N GLY A 94 17.29 9.91 0.51
CA GLY A 94 16.89 8.75 -0.28
C GLY A 94 15.59 8.08 0.17
N SER A 95 14.78 8.75 1.02
CA SER A 95 13.46 8.24 1.38
C SER A 95 12.58 8.11 0.13
N PRO A 96 11.99 6.93 -0.13
CA PRO A 96 11.08 6.76 -1.24
C PRO A 96 9.65 7.21 -0.90
N TRP A 97 9.40 7.63 0.34
CA TRP A 97 8.09 7.91 0.88
C TRP A 97 7.69 9.37 0.75
N ALA A 98 6.43 9.58 0.43
CA ALA A 98 5.73 10.85 0.57
C ALA A 98 4.39 10.60 1.30
N ASN A 99 3.73 11.66 1.71
CA ASN A 99 2.45 11.54 2.40
C ASN A 99 1.51 12.73 2.09
N SER A 100 0.33 12.72 2.70
CA SER A 100 -0.71 13.74 2.50
C SER A 100 -0.52 15.00 3.37
N ASN A 101 0.55 15.10 4.14
CA ASN A 101 0.91 16.33 4.83
C ASN A 101 1.44 17.33 3.80
N VAL A 102 0.82 18.48 3.69
CA VAL A 102 1.18 19.44 2.65
C VAL A 102 1.07 20.87 3.13
N MET A 103 1.95 21.71 2.60
CA MET A 103 1.83 23.16 2.65
C MET A 103 1.14 23.63 1.37
N ALA A 104 0.04 24.36 1.52
CA ALA A 104 -0.66 25.02 0.42
C ALA A 104 -0.36 26.52 0.46
N LYS A 105 -0.26 27.14 -0.72
CA LYS A 105 -0.16 28.59 -0.89
C LYS A 105 -1.13 29.04 -1.98
N VAL A 106 -2.32 29.46 -1.56
CA VAL A 106 -3.40 29.89 -2.47
C VAL A 106 -3.64 31.39 -2.29
N ALA A 107 -3.56 32.15 -3.37
CA ALA A 107 -3.67 33.62 -3.37
C ALA A 107 -2.79 34.30 -2.30
N GLY A 108 -1.58 33.80 -2.10
CA GLY A 108 -0.62 34.31 -1.09
C GLY A 108 -0.85 33.80 0.33
N VAL A 109 -1.96 33.14 0.62
CA VAL A 109 -2.29 32.58 1.95
C VAL A 109 -1.63 31.23 2.10
N VAL A 110 -0.77 31.06 3.11
CA VAL A 110 -0.16 29.80 3.49
C VAL A 110 -1.05 29.08 4.47
N LYS A 111 -1.39 27.82 4.15
CA LYS A 111 -2.17 26.90 4.97
C LYS A 111 -1.54 25.51 4.94
N THR A 112 -1.65 24.78 6.03
CA THR A 112 -1.18 23.40 6.12
C THR A 112 -2.36 22.41 6.19
N ASN A 113 -2.13 21.18 5.70
CA ASN A 113 -2.91 20.01 6.04
C ASN A 113 -1.99 18.99 6.71
N THR A 114 -2.38 18.50 7.88
CA THR A 114 -1.67 17.43 8.59
C THR A 114 -2.63 16.31 8.89
N SER A 115 -2.46 15.19 8.22
CA SER A 115 -3.30 13.99 8.32
C SER A 115 -2.49 12.70 8.56
N VAL A 116 -1.15 12.82 8.61
CA VAL A 116 -0.21 11.75 8.93
C VAL A 116 0.68 12.22 10.09
N PHE A 117 0.83 11.36 11.09
CA PHE A 117 1.52 11.68 12.33
C PHE A 117 2.45 10.54 12.76
N PRO A 118 3.62 10.83 13.34
CA PRO A 118 4.35 9.85 14.15
C PRO A 118 3.53 9.55 15.41
N GLU A 119 3.38 8.28 15.76
CA GLU A 119 2.80 7.84 17.02
C GLU A 119 3.69 6.78 17.65
N ARG A 120 3.81 6.80 18.98
CA ARG A 120 4.63 5.82 19.70
C ARG A 120 4.02 4.42 19.57
N ARG A 121 4.91 3.47 19.27
CA ARG A 121 4.62 2.04 19.28
C ARG A 121 5.83 1.32 19.89
N ASP A 122 5.60 0.62 20.98
CA ASP A 122 6.66 -0.05 21.74
C ASP A 122 7.86 0.89 21.98
N ASP A 123 9.06 0.49 21.60
CA ASP A 123 10.28 1.31 21.75
C ASP A 123 10.50 2.27 20.56
N GLY A 124 9.71 2.17 19.49
CA GLY A 124 9.83 2.95 18.25
C GLY A 124 8.63 3.84 17.97
N TRP A 125 8.40 4.05 16.69
CA TRP A 125 7.31 4.84 16.15
C TRP A 125 6.55 4.06 15.07
N CYS A 126 5.33 4.49 14.79
CA CYS A 126 4.55 4.06 13.64
C CYS A 126 3.97 5.27 12.93
N ALA A 127 3.50 5.12 11.70
CA ALA A 127 2.77 6.16 11.00
C ALA A 127 1.26 6.02 11.27
N ARG A 128 0.64 7.06 11.84
CA ARG A 128 -0.80 7.18 12.05
C ARG A 128 -1.41 8.07 10.97
N LEU A 129 -2.31 7.52 10.19
CA LEU A 129 -3.02 8.14 9.07
C LEU A 129 -4.47 8.38 9.46
N GLU A 130 -4.97 9.62 9.37
CA GLU A 130 -6.34 9.97 9.75
C GLU A 130 -7.11 10.60 8.60
N THR A 131 -8.39 10.24 8.45
CA THR A 131 -9.35 11.02 7.65
C THR A 131 -9.94 12.11 8.51
N ARG A 132 -9.78 13.37 8.08
CA ARG A 132 -10.14 14.56 8.85
C ARG A 132 -10.94 15.55 8.02
N MET A 133 -11.68 16.41 8.73
CA MET A 133 -12.19 17.64 8.13
C MET A 133 -11.18 18.76 8.32
N GLU A 134 -10.71 19.33 7.22
CA GLU A 134 -9.85 20.51 7.22
C GLU A 134 -10.63 21.73 6.78
N SER A 135 -10.49 22.83 7.53
CA SER A 135 -11.21 24.06 7.25
C SER A 135 -10.27 25.28 7.16
N VAL A 136 -10.64 26.20 6.29
CA VAL A 136 -10.02 27.54 6.21
C VAL A 136 -11.14 28.56 6.24
N LYS A 137 -11.16 29.42 7.26
CA LYS A 137 -12.09 30.53 7.38
C LYS A 137 -11.33 31.84 7.41
N VAL A 138 -11.66 32.74 6.48
CA VAL A 138 -11.11 34.09 6.41
C VAL A 138 -12.28 35.06 6.42
N LEU A 139 -12.59 35.65 7.56
CA LEU A 139 -13.48 36.80 7.81
C LEU A 139 -14.45 37.14 6.65
N GLY A 140 -15.43 36.27 6.41
CA GLY A 140 -16.47 36.47 5.39
C GLY A 140 -16.01 36.37 3.92
N LEU A 141 -14.73 36.13 3.65
CA LEU A 141 -14.17 36.04 2.30
C LEU A 141 -13.96 34.61 1.82
N VAL A 142 -13.57 33.72 2.73
CA VAL A 142 -13.27 32.31 2.43
C VAL A 142 -13.82 31.43 3.54
N ASP A 143 -14.70 30.49 3.20
CA ASP A 143 -15.11 29.39 4.05
C ASP A 143 -14.97 28.08 3.23
N ILE A 144 -13.81 27.48 3.37
CA ILE A 144 -13.44 26.26 2.65
C ILE A 144 -13.38 25.13 3.69
N GLU A 145 -14.09 24.06 3.40
CA GLU A 145 -14.03 22.84 4.21
C GLU A 145 -13.86 21.62 3.28
N VAL A 146 -12.82 20.82 3.52
CA VAL A 146 -12.48 19.65 2.72
C VAL A 146 -12.35 18.40 3.59
N VAL A 147 -12.72 17.24 3.04
CA VAL A 147 -12.30 15.95 3.60
C VAL A 147 -10.89 15.66 3.13
N ALA A 148 -9.97 15.47 4.07
CA ALA A 148 -8.58 15.08 3.83
C ALA A 148 -8.34 13.69 4.41
N ALA A 149 -7.98 12.73 3.56
CA ALA A 149 -7.55 11.41 4.00
C ALA A 149 -6.06 11.38 4.27
N GLY A 150 -5.64 10.81 5.39
CA GLY A 150 -4.25 10.50 5.66
C GLY A 150 -3.76 9.40 4.73
N SER A 151 -2.66 9.65 4.03
CA SER A 151 -2.05 8.70 3.12
C SER A 151 -0.54 8.76 3.20
N VAL A 152 0.11 7.58 3.16
CA VAL A 152 1.56 7.40 2.96
C VAL A 152 1.75 6.59 1.69
N PHE A 153 2.65 7.00 0.81
CA PHE A 153 2.84 6.34 -0.47
C PHE A 153 4.28 6.47 -1.00
N LEU A 154 4.66 5.60 -1.91
CA LEU A 154 5.92 5.73 -2.66
C LEU A 154 5.76 6.78 -3.76
N GLY A 155 6.66 7.77 -3.76
CA GLY A 155 6.64 8.86 -4.72
C GLY A 155 7.01 10.20 -4.11
N THR A 156 6.54 11.29 -4.71
CA THR A 156 6.77 12.67 -4.24
C THR A 156 5.51 13.52 -4.33
N VAL A 157 5.47 14.61 -3.57
CA VAL A 157 4.43 15.65 -3.64
C VAL A 157 5.05 16.94 -4.16
N HIS A 158 4.36 17.61 -5.08
CA HIS A 158 4.78 18.93 -5.59
C HIS A 158 4.16 20.03 -4.74
N GLU A 159 4.97 20.66 -3.91
CA GLU A 159 4.60 21.81 -3.09
C GLU A 159 5.09 23.13 -3.65
N PRO A 160 4.47 24.25 -3.26
CA PRO A 160 3.23 24.36 -2.49
C PRO A 160 2.00 24.00 -3.32
N ILE A 161 0.97 23.44 -2.66
CA ILE A 161 -0.32 23.18 -3.32
C ILE A 161 -0.97 24.53 -3.66
N LYS A 162 -1.28 24.73 -4.94
CA LYS A 162 -1.78 26.02 -5.46
C LYS A 162 -3.32 26.09 -5.59
N GLY A 163 -4.01 24.99 -5.35
CA GLY A 163 -5.48 24.95 -5.46
C GLY A 163 -6.04 23.55 -5.19
N THR A 164 -7.37 23.46 -5.13
CA THR A 164 -8.08 22.21 -4.80
C THR A 164 -8.69 21.52 -6.04
N LYS A 165 -8.53 22.09 -7.26
CA LYS A 165 -9.24 21.61 -8.46
C LYS A 165 -8.84 20.19 -8.87
N ASN A 166 -7.56 19.85 -8.79
CA ASN A 166 -7.04 18.51 -9.12
C ASN A 166 -5.88 18.17 -8.19
N PRO A 167 -6.14 17.74 -6.95
CA PRO A 167 -5.09 17.48 -5.98
C PRO A 167 -4.20 16.30 -6.39
N GLN A 168 -4.71 15.34 -7.16
CA GLN A 168 -3.94 14.19 -7.63
C GLN A 168 -2.82 14.58 -8.59
N ALA A 169 -2.98 15.67 -9.35
CA ALA A 169 -1.93 16.18 -10.24
C ALA A 169 -0.72 16.78 -9.49
N MET A 170 -0.82 16.96 -8.18
CA MET A 170 0.32 17.35 -7.34
C MET A 170 1.17 16.16 -6.88
N LEU A 171 0.77 14.93 -7.20
CA LEU A 171 1.46 13.71 -6.83
C LEU A 171 2.26 13.16 -8.00
N ASN A 172 3.49 12.76 -7.73
CA ASN A 172 4.26 11.89 -8.61
C ASN A 172 4.23 10.48 -8.01
N SER A 173 3.29 9.65 -8.47
CA SER A 173 2.97 8.36 -7.85
C SER A 173 3.88 7.25 -8.34
N GLY A 174 4.51 6.56 -7.40
CA GLY A 174 5.36 5.39 -7.64
C GLY A 174 6.83 5.74 -7.80
N VAL A 175 7.64 4.71 -7.71
CA VAL A 175 9.10 4.75 -7.84
C VAL A 175 9.56 3.70 -8.85
N GLU A 176 10.76 3.86 -9.40
CA GLU A 176 11.38 2.85 -10.26
C GLU A 176 11.52 1.52 -9.50
N PHE A 177 11.10 0.44 -10.13
CA PHE A 177 11.15 -0.88 -9.54
C PHE A 177 11.02 -1.97 -10.61
N THR A 178 11.95 -2.92 -10.62
CA THR A 178 12.05 -3.95 -11.69
C THR A 178 11.92 -5.38 -11.19
N LYS A 179 11.78 -5.59 -9.86
CA LYS A 179 11.69 -6.93 -9.27
C LYS A 179 10.24 -7.42 -9.19
N LYS A 180 10.08 -8.72 -8.96
CA LYS A 180 8.77 -9.38 -8.82
C LYS A 180 8.66 -10.04 -7.43
N PRO A 181 8.29 -9.29 -6.37
CA PRO A 181 8.05 -9.86 -5.04
C PRO A 181 6.77 -10.69 -5.02
N LYS A 182 6.74 -11.74 -4.19
CA LYS A 182 5.57 -12.60 -3.99
C LYS A 182 4.47 -11.93 -3.18
N ALA A 183 4.87 -11.11 -2.19
CA ALA A 183 3.92 -10.50 -1.26
C ALA A 183 4.43 -9.17 -0.70
N LEU A 184 3.51 -8.34 -0.22
CA LEU A 184 3.73 -7.23 0.70
C LEU A 184 3.44 -7.71 2.13
N ARG A 185 4.34 -7.40 3.08
CA ARG A 185 4.17 -7.66 4.51
C ARG A 185 4.32 -6.38 5.30
N PHE A 186 3.43 -6.15 6.27
CA PHE A 186 3.49 -4.98 7.16
C PHE A 186 2.66 -5.21 8.41
N ASP A 187 2.93 -4.42 9.43
CA ASP A 187 2.11 -4.37 10.64
C ASP A 187 1.06 -3.28 10.48
N TYR A 188 -0.14 -3.52 10.97
CA TYR A 188 -1.20 -2.52 10.92
C TYR A 188 -2.16 -2.58 12.12
N LYS A 189 -2.80 -1.46 12.36
CA LYS A 189 -4.01 -1.34 13.18
C LYS A 189 -4.98 -0.42 12.44
N VAL A 190 -6.28 -0.73 12.43
CA VAL A 190 -7.30 0.08 11.77
C VAL A 190 -8.47 0.35 12.69
N LYS A 191 -9.00 1.58 12.61
CA LYS A 191 -10.20 2.00 13.27
C LYS A 191 -11.10 2.70 12.26
N LEU A 192 -12.29 2.18 12.06
CA LEU A 192 -13.30 2.79 11.20
C LEU A 192 -14.24 3.66 12.01
N ALA A 193 -14.61 4.79 11.42
CA ALA A 193 -15.69 5.62 11.92
C ALA A 193 -17.04 4.87 11.83
N PRO A 194 -17.97 5.10 12.77
CA PRO A 194 -19.23 4.34 12.85
C PRO A 194 -20.22 4.70 11.73
N GLU A 195 -19.99 5.75 10.97
CA GLU A 195 -20.88 6.25 9.93
C GLU A 195 -21.03 5.28 8.77
N LYS A 196 -22.27 4.97 8.39
CA LYS A 196 -22.60 4.09 7.26
C LYS A 196 -22.42 4.74 5.89
N ASN A 197 -22.26 6.07 5.84
CA ASN A 197 -22.10 6.84 4.62
C ASN A 197 -20.89 7.75 4.71
N ARG A 198 -20.26 7.98 3.57
CA ARG A 198 -19.15 8.91 3.41
C ARG A 198 -19.66 10.34 3.25
N ILE A 199 -18.78 11.29 3.46
CA ILE A 199 -19.00 12.69 3.22
C ILE A 199 -18.18 13.11 2.00
N ARG A 200 -18.74 13.91 1.09
CA ARG A 200 -18.01 14.68 0.09
C ARG A 200 -17.96 16.13 0.54
N SER A 201 -16.77 16.72 0.60
CA SER A 201 -16.55 18.13 0.87
C SER A 201 -15.32 18.61 0.09
N THR A 202 -15.54 19.42 -0.96
CA THR A 202 -14.52 19.82 -1.94
C THR A 202 -14.02 21.26 -1.73
N GLY A 203 -14.43 21.90 -0.65
CA GLY A 203 -14.01 23.24 -0.26
C GLY A 203 -15.06 24.30 -0.52
N PHE A 204 -15.47 24.52 -1.74
CA PHE A 204 -16.43 25.59 -2.09
C PHE A 204 -17.88 25.12 -2.25
N SER A 205 -18.10 23.82 -2.32
CA SER A 205 -19.44 23.25 -2.45
C SER A 205 -19.98 22.81 -1.08
N ARG A 206 -21.32 22.78 -0.96
CA ARG A 206 -21.96 22.23 0.22
C ARG A 206 -21.54 20.78 0.45
N LYS A 207 -21.37 20.40 1.70
CA LYS A 207 -21.22 19.00 2.08
C LYS A 207 -22.35 18.17 1.51
N SER A 208 -22.03 17.01 0.98
CA SER A 208 -23.01 16.03 0.51
C SER A 208 -22.68 14.64 1.04
N THR A 209 -23.73 13.85 1.25
CA THR A 209 -23.60 12.45 1.63
C THR A 209 -23.34 11.60 0.39
N VAL A 210 -22.35 10.70 0.47
CA VAL A 210 -22.06 9.69 -0.55
C VAL A 210 -22.42 8.33 0.04
N ALA A 211 -23.36 7.64 -0.58
CA ALA A 211 -23.84 6.35 -0.10
C ALA A 211 -22.72 5.30 0.01
N GLY A 212 -22.85 4.44 1.01
CA GLY A 212 -21.95 3.33 1.29
C GLY A 212 -20.82 3.68 2.25
N GLN A 213 -20.48 2.68 3.04
CA GLN A 213 -19.43 2.75 4.04
C GLN A 213 -18.08 3.01 3.39
N ASP A 214 -17.24 3.77 4.07
CA ASP A 214 -15.85 3.95 3.69
C ASP A 214 -15.02 2.70 4.01
N SER A 215 -13.85 2.60 3.42
CA SER A 215 -12.85 1.61 3.81
C SER A 215 -11.46 2.21 3.82
N ILE A 216 -10.64 1.72 4.73
CA ILE A 216 -9.21 1.94 4.78
C ILE A 216 -8.56 1.01 3.77
N ALA A 217 -7.46 1.39 3.13
CA ALA A 217 -6.86 0.56 2.10
C ALA A 217 -5.32 0.55 2.11
N ALA A 218 -4.76 -0.62 1.76
CA ALA A 218 -3.39 -0.80 1.32
C ALA A 218 -3.40 -1.24 -0.14
N ILE A 219 -2.64 -0.56 -1.00
CA ILE A 219 -2.66 -0.73 -2.45
C ILE A 219 -1.23 -0.86 -2.95
N LEU A 220 -0.93 -1.95 -3.65
CA LEU A 220 0.33 -2.11 -4.37
C LEU A 220 0.03 -2.48 -5.83
N PHE A 221 0.60 -1.69 -6.75
CA PHE A 221 0.59 -1.99 -8.17
C PHE A 221 2.01 -2.05 -8.70
N LEU A 222 2.33 -3.10 -9.41
CA LEU A 222 3.50 -3.17 -10.25
C LEU A 222 3.09 -2.81 -11.66
N GLN A 223 3.75 -1.82 -12.26
CA GLN A 223 3.40 -1.28 -13.57
C GLN A 223 4.59 -1.34 -14.52
N LYS A 224 4.35 -1.73 -15.76
CA LYS A 224 5.28 -1.51 -16.87
C LYS A 224 4.86 -0.22 -17.55
N ARG A 225 5.60 0.88 -17.28
CA ARG A 225 5.31 2.24 -17.77
C ARG A 225 6.17 2.56 -18.99
N TRP A 226 5.62 3.40 -19.86
CA TRP A 226 6.35 4.05 -20.94
C TRP A 226 5.74 5.43 -21.22
N GLU A 227 6.53 6.29 -21.84
CA GLU A 227 6.13 7.63 -22.27
C GLU A 227 6.09 7.67 -23.79
N ASP A 228 5.06 8.30 -24.38
CA ASP A 228 5.00 8.53 -25.80
C ASP A 228 5.71 9.85 -26.18
N LYS A 229 5.87 10.10 -27.49
CA LYS A 229 6.52 11.31 -28.02
C LYS A 229 5.81 12.62 -27.62
N ASN A 230 4.56 12.55 -27.17
CA ASN A 230 3.78 13.71 -26.73
C ASN A 230 3.90 13.93 -25.21
N GLY A 231 4.61 13.07 -24.48
CA GLY A 231 4.77 13.15 -23.02
C GLY A 231 3.64 12.48 -22.25
N ASN A 232 2.77 11.70 -22.91
CA ASN A 232 1.75 10.93 -22.19
C ASN A 232 2.37 9.67 -21.56
N ILE A 233 2.00 9.37 -20.32
CA ILE A 233 2.45 8.17 -19.61
C ILE A 233 1.37 7.10 -19.70
N TYR A 234 1.76 5.95 -20.22
CA TYR A 234 0.96 4.74 -20.29
C TYR A 234 1.52 3.68 -19.37
N ALA A 235 0.68 2.74 -18.95
CA ALA A 235 1.11 1.58 -18.17
C ALA A 235 0.31 0.33 -18.51
N LYS A 236 0.96 -0.84 -18.41
CA LYS A 236 0.31 -2.13 -18.21
C LYS A 236 0.48 -2.57 -16.76
N ARG A 237 -0.57 -3.17 -16.17
CA ARG A 237 -0.55 -3.71 -14.82
C ARG A 237 0.12 -5.07 -14.80
N VAL A 238 1.30 -5.17 -14.18
CA VAL A 238 2.10 -6.40 -14.03
C VAL A 238 1.69 -7.17 -12.79
N GLY A 239 1.53 -6.47 -11.66
CA GLY A 239 1.16 -7.08 -10.39
C GLY A 239 0.16 -6.21 -9.61
N THR A 240 -0.70 -6.87 -8.85
CA THR A 240 -1.80 -6.23 -8.13
C THR A 240 -1.93 -6.81 -6.74
N MET A 241 -1.92 -5.95 -5.72
CA MET A 241 -2.41 -6.24 -4.37
C MET A 241 -3.26 -5.07 -3.92
N VAL A 242 -4.49 -5.32 -3.52
CA VAL A 242 -5.36 -4.32 -2.89
C VAL A 242 -6.08 -4.97 -1.73
N GLN A 243 -5.75 -4.51 -0.53
CA GLN A 243 -6.46 -4.88 0.69
C GLN A 243 -7.34 -3.72 1.13
N ARG A 244 -8.63 -3.98 1.36
CA ARG A 244 -9.58 -3.04 1.97
C ARG A 244 -10.03 -3.54 3.32
N TYR A 245 -10.02 -2.63 4.29
CA TYR A 245 -10.47 -2.87 5.65
C TYR A 245 -11.82 -2.21 5.83
N THR A 246 -12.85 -2.99 6.06
CA THR A 246 -14.26 -2.57 6.29
C THR A 246 -14.69 -2.72 7.74
N GLU A 247 -13.81 -3.26 8.59
CA GLU A 247 -13.99 -3.45 10.01
C GLU A 247 -12.75 -2.99 10.77
N SER A 248 -12.93 -2.52 11.99
CA SER A 248 -11.82 -2.16 12.88
C SER A 248 -11.10 -3.42 13.36
N SER A 249 -9.77 -3.35 13.52
CA SER A 249 -9.02 -4.42 14.18
C SER A 249 -9.14 -4.31 15.71
N GLU A 250 -9.10 -5.42 16.43
CA GLU A 250 -9.07 -5.44 17.90
C GLU A 250 -7.79 -4.82 18.48
N GLY A 251 -6.69 -4.84 17.70
CA GLY A 251 -5.39 -4.31 18.07
C GLY A 251 -4.47 -4.29 16.87
N TRP A 252 -3.16 -4.36 17.11
CA TRP A 252 -2.16 -4.53 16.09
C TRP A 252 -2.22 -5.94 15.49
N VAL A 253 -2.15 -5.99 14.16
CA VAL A 253 -1.96 -7.22 13.38
C VAL A 253 -0.54 -7.17 12.84
N ASN A 254 0.33 -8.01 13.40
CA ASN A 254 1.74 -8.03 13.06
C ASN A 254 2.03 -8.98 11.89
N ASP A 255 3.04 -8.64 11.07
CA ASP A 255 3.51 -9.43 9.92
C ASP A 255 2.40 -9.87 8.96
N ALA A 256 1.36 -9.04 8.82
CA ALA A 256 0.27 -9.30 7.89
C ALA A 256 0.80 -9.36 6.46
N THR A 257 0.63 -10.53 5.82
CA THR A 257 1.21 -10.83 4.51
C THR A 257 0.13 -10.95 3.45
N TYR A 258 0.25 -10.15 2.39
CA TYR A 258 -0.71 -10.07 1.30
C TYR A 258 -0.05 -10.44 -0.03
N PRO A 259 -0.50 -11.51 -0.72
CA PRO A 259 0.08 -11.93 -1.98
C PRO A 259 -0.13 -10.89 -3.08
N ILE A 260 0.85 -10.78 -3.97
CA ILE A 260 0.75 -9.97 -5.19
C ILE A 260 0.32 -10.89 -6.32
N LEU A 261 -0.80 -10.59 -6.93
CA LEU A 261 -1.35 -11.33 -8.06
C LEU A 261 -0.77 -10.78 -9.36
N TYR A 262 -0.29 -11.66 -10.24
CA TYR A 262 0.41 -11.30 -11.48
C TYR A 262 -0.43 -11.55 -12.73
N GLY A 263 -0.18 -10.77 -13.78
CA GLY A 263 -0.84 -10.88 -15.07
C GLY A 263 -2.29 -10.39 -15.07
N ASP A 264 -3.12 -10.94 -15.96
CA ASP A 264 -4.56 -10.65 -15.99
C ASP A 264 -5.30 -11.41 -14.90
N ILE A 265 -5.60 -10.71 -13.83
CA ILE A 265 -6.30 -11.25 -12.66
C ILE A 265 -7.82 -11.20 -12.78
N SER A 266 -8.38 -10.67 -13.85
CA SER A 266 -9.83 -10.40 -13.97
C SER A 266 -10.72 -11.65 -13.83
N LYS A 267 -10.15 -12.84 -14.06
CA LYS A 267 -10.83 -14.14 -13.93
C LYS A 267 -10.37 -14.96 -12.72
N GLN A 268 -9.42 -14.44 -11.91
CA GLN A 268 -8.93 -15.14 -10.73
C GLN A 268 -9.95 -15.03 -9.59
N PRO A 269 -10.07 -16.06 -8.71
CA PRO A 269 -11.03 -16.07 -7.59
C PRO A 269 -10.81 -14.91 -6.61
N GLU A 270 -9.58 -14.45 -6.47
CA GLU A 270 -9.16 -13.36 -5.59
C GLU A 270 -9.53 -11.98 -6.12
N TYR A 271 -9.87 -11.87 -7.42
CA TYR A 271 -10.22 -10.59 -8.04
C TYR A 271 -11.44 -9.95 -7.38
N LYS A 272 -11.32 -8.66 -7.12
CA LYS A 272 -12.43 -7.82 -6.68
C LYS A 272 -12.58 -6.62 -7.64
N PRO A 273 -13.78 -6.10 -7.87
CA PRO A 273 -14.02 -4.99 -8.82
C PRO A 273 -13.13 -3.76 -8.59
N TYR A 274 -12.70 -3.52 -7.36
CA TYR A 274 -11.82 -2.40 -7.03
C TYR A 274 -10.34 -2.65 -7.40
N MET A 275 -9.97 -3.86 -7.84
CA MET A 275 -8.64 -4.21 -8.36
C MET A 275 -8.51 -3.93 -9.87
N ARG A 276 -9.57 -3.47 -10.52
CA ARG A 276 -9.63 -3.17 -11.95
C ARG A 276 -8.48 -2.28 -12.43
N ILE A 277 -8.24 -2.29 -13.73
CA ILE A 277 -7.39 -1.32 -14.42
C ILE A 277 -7.89 0.09 -14.11
N GLN A 278 -6.97 1.00 -13.76
CA GLN A 278 -7.26 2.39 -13.39
C GLN A 278 -6.82 3.31 -14.52
N VAL A 279 -7.77 4.04 -15.08
CA VAL A 279 -7.50 4.99 -16.16
C VAL A 279 -7.49 6.40 -15.57
N GLU A 280 -6.33 7.06 -15.61
CA GLU A 280 -6.12 8.45 -15.20
C GLU A 280 -6.44 8.77 -13.71
N GLU A 281 -6.44 7.77 -12.85
CA GLU A 281 -6.68 7.96 -11.41
C GLU A 281 -5.41 8.38 -10.63
N ARG A 282 -4.22 8.20 -11.22
CA ARG A 282 -2.90 8.55 -10.65
C ARG A 282 -2.11 9.38 -11.63
N TYR A 283 -1.19 10.17 -11.10
CA TYR A 283 -0.34 11.07 -11.88
C TYR A 283 1.13 10.75 -11.65
N ALA A 284 1.95 11.05 -12.66
CA ALA A 284 3.41 11.01 -12.57
C ALA A 284 4.01 12.15 -13.39
N MET A 285 5.27 12.47 -13.10
CA MET A 285 6.05 13.43 -13.89
C MET A 285 6.54 12.75 -15.17
N ASN A 286 6.32 13.39 -16.30
CA ASN A 286 6.90 12.97 -17.57
C ASN A 286 8.34 13.51 -17.74
N SER A 287 9.00 13.14 -18.82
CA SER A 287 10.39 13.57 -19.14
C SER A 287 10.55 15.09 -19.31
N ARG A 288 9.45 15.83 -19.51
CA ARG A 288 9.40 17.29 -19.64
C ARG A 288 9.17 17.99 -18.30
N GLY A 289 9.03 17.25 -17.19
CA GLY A 289 8.70 17.82 -15.88
C GLY A 289 7.23 18.23 -15.74
N GLU A 290 6.33 17.68 -16.56
CA GLU A 290 4.90 17.93 -16.50
C GLU A 290 4.19 16.80 -15.74
N SER A 291 3.27 17.16 -14.84
CA SER A 291 2.43 16.16 -14.17
C SER A 291 1.30 15.72 -15.11
N VAL A 292 1.32 14.46 -15.50
CA VAL A 292 0.35 13.87 -16.41
C VAL A 292 -0.31 12.63 -15.80
N PRO A 293 -1.55 12.30 -16.18
CA PRO A 293 -2.19 11.08 -15.69
C PRO A 293 -1.49 9.83 -16.23
N ILE A 294 -1.38 8.82 -15.36
CA ILE A 294 -0.93 7.48 -15.76
C ILE A 294 -2.13 6.75 -16.36
N ARG A 295 -2.04 6.40 -17.64
CA ARG A 295 -3.09 5.69 -18.37
C ARG A 295 -2.80 4.19 -18.36
N GLU A 296 -3.44 3.44 -17.46
CA GLU A 296 -3.38 1.99 -17.54
C GLU A 296 -4.23 1.51 -18.72
N VAL A 297 -3.60 0.81 -19.67
CA VAL A 297 -4.23 0.36 -20.91
C VAL A 297 -4.54 -1.13 -20.93
N GLY A 298 -4.24 -1.85 -19.84
CA GLY A 298 -4.54 -3.27 -19.71
C GLY A 298 -3.59 -3.98 -18.74
N TRP A 299 -3.70 -5.28 -18.74
CA TRP A 299 -2.83 -6.19 -18.00
C TRP A 299 -1.58 -6.50 -18.81
N ALA A 300 -0.45 -6.69 -18.14
CA ALA A 300 0.76 -7.24 -18.72
C ALA A 300 0.68 -8.78 -18.70
N GLU A 301 1.54 -9.44 -19.46
CA GLU A 301 1.71 -10.88 -19.33
C GLU A 301 2.35 -11.22 -17.98
N GLU A 302 2.10 -12.42 -17.48
CA GLU A 302 2.55 -12.84 -16.15
C GLU A 302 4.08 -12.82 -15.98
N ASP A 303 4.83 -13.08 -17.05
CA ASP A 303 6.30 -13.09 -17.10
C ASP A 303 6.92 -11.70 -17.29
N GLU A 304 6.14 -10.68 -17.67
CA GLU A 304 6.66 -9.32 -17.86
C GLU A 304 7.18 -8.74 -16.55
N SER A 305 8.32 -8.03 -16.66
CA SER A 305 8.89 -7.31 -15.51
C SER A 305 8.30 -5.91 -15.41
N PRO A 306 8.05 -5.41 -14.18
CA PRO A 306 7.64 -4.03 -13.98
C PRO A 306 8.80 -3.07 -14.23
N THR A 307 8.47 -1.79 -14.41
CA THR A 307 9.40 -0.67 -14.38
C THR A 307 9.17 0.22 -13.17
N HIS A 308 7.96 0.18 -12.58
CA HIS A 308 7.57 1.01 -11.44
C HIS A 308 6.72 0.24 -10.44
N MET A 309 6.83 0.66 -9.17
CA MET A 309 5.96 0.24 -8.08
C MET A 309 5.18 1.44 -7.57
N VAL A 310 3.87 1.30 -7.47
CA VAL A 310 2.99 2.15 -6.69
C VAL A 310 2.66 1.41 -5.40
N LEU A 311 2.95 1.99 -4.25
CA LEU A 311 2.50 1.50 -2.95
C LEU A 311 1.85 2.66 -2.22
N GLN A 312 0.67 2.44 -1.66
CA GLN A 312 -0.08 3.45 -0.93
C GLN A 312 -0.85 2.81 0.22
N PHE A 313 -0.75 3.41 1.39
CA PHE A 313 -1.64 3.19 2.53
C PHE A 313 -2.51 4.44 2.69
N THR A 314 -3.81 4.26 2.91
CA THR A 314 -4.72 5.41 3.02
C THR A 314 -5.84 5.14 4.01
N SER A 315 -6.17 6.13 4.82
CA SER A 315 -7.27 6.06 5.79
C SER A 315 -8.68 6.17 5.16
N SER A 316 -8.76 6.44 3.84
CA SER A 316 -10.00 6.43 3.06
C SER A 316 -9.71 6.12 1.59
N HIS A 317 -10.56 5.33 0.95
CA HIS A 317 -10.42 4.99 -0.48
C HIS A 317 -11.39 5.75 -1.40
N GLY A 318 -12.20 6.64 -0.85
CA GLY A 318 -13.33 7.27 -1.55
C GLY A 318 -12.97 8.21 -2.69
N GLY A 319 -11.69 8.40 -2.98
CA GLY A 319 -11.18 9.39 -3.91
C GLY A 319 -11.01 10.77 -3.25
N ALA A 320 -10.58 11.76 -4.05
CA ALA A 320 -10.32 13.10 -3.54
C ALA A 320 -11.59 13.71 -2.89
N TYR A 321 -11.41 14.22 -1.67
CA TYR A 321 -12.44 14.92 -0.90
C TYR A 321 -13.67 14.09 -0.50
N ILE A 322 -13.57 12.75 -0.54
CA ILE A 322 -14.64 11.83 -0.13
C ILE A 322 -14.06 10.90 0.92
N GLY A 323 -14.75 10.78 2.07
CA GLY A 323 -14.32 9.87 3.13
C GLY A 323 -15.17 9.96 4.37
N SER A 324 -14.80 9.20 5.38
CA SER A 324 -15.43 9.21 6.72
C SER A 324 -14.43 9.76 7.74
N PRO A 325 -14.61 11.04 8.20
CA PRO A 325 -13.76 11.59 9.25
C PRO A 325 -13.75 10.70 10.49
N GLY A 326 -12.54 10.44 11.02
CA GLY A 326 -12.33 9.52 12.15
C GLY A 326 -11.81 8.14 11.74
N ASN A 327 -11.88 7.77 10.45
CA ASN A 327 -11.14 6.60 9.97
C ASN A 327 -9.66 6.80 10.24
N THR A 328 -9.02 5.79 10.84
CA THR A 328 -7.61 5.86 11.22
C THR A 328 -6.91 4.56 10.89
N MET A 329 -5.75 4.64 10.27
CA MET A 329 -4.84 3.52 10.01
C MET A 329 -3.49 3.81 10.68
N TRP A 330 -2.94 2.81 11.34
CA TRP A 330 -1.54 2.79 11.77
C TRP A 330 -0.80 1.76 10.95
N ILE A 331 0.39 2.08 10.50
CA ILE A 331 1.26 1.19 9.72
C ILE A 331 2.67 1.21 10.28
N ASP A 332 3.35 0.08 10.13
CA ASP A 332 4.71 -0.12 10.57
C ASP A 332 5.37 -1.30 9.84
N ASN A 333 6.69 -1.41 9.88
CA ASN A 333 7.47 -2.58 9.47
C ASN A 333 7.18 -3.06 8.03
N VAL A 334 7.11 -2.16 7.06
CA VAL A 334 6.76 -2.48 5.66
C VAL A 334 7.90 -3.19 4.95
N LYS A 335 7.61 -4.38 4.37
CA LYS A 335 8.60 -5.29 3.76
C LYS A 335 8.05 -5.93 2.49
N LEU A 336 8.93 -6.31 1.58
CA LEU A 336 8.63 -7.17 0.43
C LEU A 336 9.11 -8.60 0.70
N ILE A 337 8.35 -9.58 0.22
CA ILE A 337 8.67 -11.01 0.32
C ILE A 337 8.96 -11.55 -1.09
N TYR A 338 10.06 -12.28 -1.24
CA TYR A 338 10.50 -12.90 -2.50
C TYR A 338 10.52 -14.41 -2.43
#